data_99d12cecf0ec2904c2b5d4d075e58626
#
_entry.id   99d12cecf0ec2904c2b5d4d075e58626
#
_cell.length_a   1.000
_cell.length_b   1.000
_cell.length_c   1.000
_cell.angle_alpha   90.00
_cell.angle_beta   90.00
_cell.angle_gamma   90.00
#
_symmetry.space_group_name_H-M   'P 1'
#
loop_
_entity.id
_entity.type
_entity.pdbx_description
1 polymer ?
#
loop_
_entity_poly.entity_id
_entity_poly.type
_entity_poly.pdbx_seq_one_letter_code
_entity_poly.pdbx_strand_id
1 'polypeptide(L)'
;MQNEIIRNRLAALRDKMKEAGIAGCMIPTDDDHMSEYVCGHWMSREFFSGFTGSAGILVVLQDKAALWTDGRYHLQAGEQLASTGIDLMKQGLPETPEIWQYLTDNLPAESTFAFDGRCVSAKAGGALKAKLDDKKIAVRADFDPADGIWEDRPALPDGPAELYAEAFAGESAADKIARLREEMAKESADALILTKLDEIAWLLNMRGSDVDFNPVFLAFMTLTKEGGTLYIDRSKVSPASNSIFLDDSDDGIPAYLTGLGITIRPYNTVYEDAALFAGKRVLAPLADLNYSLQASLTGAVLLDRPSPVLLAKSIKNETEITNNRRTHVEDGAAMVRFMKWLKELQPDEDGRLYAPEAGAENRLPVTEMSAAAHLDALRAQIPGYRELSFPTIAGYAHHGAVIHYEATEATDIPLAAKGLFLVDSGGHYDGGTTDITRTFAMGPLTEEEKEHFALVLRCMLHLMESQFPDGVCFENLDVLARMPLWEKGLDFLHGTGHGVGHVLNVHEGPNRFHWRPAAGAPNTKIRTGMVTTDEPGVYIAGKHGIRLENELLCVEKAESEYGRFLGFDCLTLCPIDLDAVDPAYLDERELAMLNAYHARVYDLLAPELTEEERSWLRKYTAPLQKK
;
A
#
# COMPACT_ATOMS: atom_id res chain seq x y z
N MET A 1 15.82 -17.31 21.42
CA MET A 1 16.66 -16.08 21.38
C MET A 1 15.79 -14.85 21.08
N GLN A 2 15.11 -14.77 19.94
CA GLN A 2 14.26 -13.59 19.58
C GLN A 2 13.15 -13.29 20.61
N ASN A 3 12.39 -14.29 21.04
CA ASN A 3 11.32 -14.10 22.04
C ASN A 3 11.82 -13.60 23.40
N GLU A 4 13.05 -13.91 23.76
CA GLU A 4 13.69 -13.42 24.99
C GLU A 4 14.05 -11.93 24.84
N ILE A 5 14.54 -11.53 23.66
CA ILE A 5 14.83 -10.13 23.36
C ILE A 5 13.55 -9.29 23.48
N ILE A 6 12.44 -9.76 22.89
CA ILE A 6 11.14 -9.07 22.96
C ILE A 6 10.68 -8.93 24.43
N ARG A 7 10.74 -10.00 25.22
CA ARG A 7 10.38 -9.94 26.65
C ARG A 7 11.24 -8.94 27.44
N ASN A 8 12.54 -8.88 27.16
CA ASN A 8 13.44 -7.93 27.80
C ASN A 8 13.13 -6.48 27.41
N ARG A 9 12.83 -6.22 26.12
CA ARG A 9 12.41 -4.90 25.65
C ARG A 9 11.09 -4.46 26.30
N LEU A 10 10.10 -5.36 26.43
CA LEU A 10 8.85 -5.08 27.13
C LEU A 10 9.06 -4.83 28.63
N ALA A 11 10.00 -5.54 29.27
CA ALA A 11 10.34 -5.29 30.67
C ALA A 11 10.95 -3.89 30.85
N ALA A 12 11.92 -3.51 30.01
CA ALA A 12 12.52 -2.18 30.02
C ALA A 12 11.47 -1.06 29.79
N LEU A 13 10.53 -1.28 28.86
CA LEU A 13 9.43 -0.34 28.61
C LEU A 13 8.52 -0.21 29.84
N ARG A 14 8.19 -1.30 30.54
CA ARG A 14 7.39 -1.28 31.76
C ARG A 14 8.09 -0.52 32.90
N ASP A 15 9.39 -0.67 33.05
CA ASP A 15 10.18 0.08 34.03
C ASP A 15 10.15 1.59 33.70
N LYS A 16 10.38 1.97 32.43
CA LYS A 16 10.26 3.36 31.97
C LYS A 16 8.85 3.93 32.21
N MET A 17 7.80 3.16 31.90
CA MET A 17 6.41 3.54 32.17
C MET A 17 6.16 3.78 33.66
N LYS A 18 6.69 2.89 34.51
CA LYS A 18 6.55 2.98 35.98
C LYS A 18 7.23 4.24 36.53
N GLU A 19 8.45 4.55 36.08
CA GLU A 19 9.18 5.76 36.45
C GLU A 19 8.43 7.03 36.03
N ALA A 20 7.76 6.99 34.84
CA ALA A 20 6.97 8.10 34.32
C ALA A 20 5.54 8.19 34.90
N GLY A 21 5.13 7.25 35.79
CA GLY A 21 3.77 7.19 36.34
C GLY A 21 2.71 6.78 35.32
N ILE A 22 3.07 5.99 34.30
CA ILE A 22 2.22 5.55 33.21
C ILE A 22 1.78 4.10 33.47
N ALA A 23 0.46 3.85 33.43
CA ALA A 23 -0.13 2.54 33.67
C ALA A 23 -0.21 1.69 32.38
N GLY A 24 -0.24 2.32 31.23
CA GLY A 24 -0.23 1.66 29.93
C GLY A 24 0.18 2.61 28.81
N CYS A 25 0.73 2.06 27.72
CA CYS A 25 1.04 2.84 26.52
C CYS A 25 0.63 2.11 25.24
N MET A 26 0.47 2.88 24.17
CA MET A 26 0.14 2.40 22.82
C MET A 26 1.25 2.75 21.84
N ILE A 27 1.58 1.81 20.96
CA ILE A 27 2.61 1.95 19.93
C ILE A 27 1.99 1.48 18.60
N PRO A 28 1.53 2.38 17.74
CA PRO A 28 1.02 2.04 16.42
C PRO A 28 2.14 1.79 15.41
N THR A 29 1.76 1.40 14.19
CA THR A 29 2.68 1.33 13.04
C THR A 29 3.07 2.73 12.55
N ASP A 30 2.14 3.68 12.60
CA ASP A 30 2.26 4.98 11.96
C ASP A 30 3.50 5.79 12.39
N ASP A 31 3.93 6.67 11.49
CA ASP A 31 4.91 7.74 11.71
C ASP A 31 4.22 9.09 12.04
N ASP A 32 4.96 10.20 11.98
CA ASP A 32 4.43 11.55 12.20
C ASP A 32 3.64 12.12 11.02
N HIS A 33 3.53 11.35 9.92
CA HIS A 33 2.75 11.63 8.72
C HIS A 33 1.53 10.70 8.54
N MET A 34 1.30 9.77 9.46
CA MET A 34 0.27 8.72 9.35
C MET A 34 0.47 7.86 8.09
N SER A 35 1.72 7.48 7.82
CA SER A 35 2.11 6.65 6.68
C SER A 35 1.85 5.17 6.95
N GLU A 36 1.53 4.40 5.92
CA GLU A 36 1.42 2.94 6.00
C GLU A 36 2.81 2.28 6.03
N TYR A 37 3.69 2.68 5.10
CA TYR A 37 5.10 2.32 5.11
C TYR A 37 5.89 3.42 5.81
N VAL A 38 6.72 3.03 6.75
CA VAL A 38 7.45 3.96 7.62
C VAL A 38 8.95 3.70 7.56
N CYS A 39 9.76 4.75 7.64
CA CYS A 39 11.20 4.57 7.72
C CYS A 39 11.63 3.91 9.03
N GLY A 40 12.83 3.33 9.05
CA GLY A 40 13.34 2.56 10.19
C GLY A 40 13.28 3.28 11.55
N HIS A 41 13.34 4.62 11.55
CA HIS A 41 13.22 5.43 12.78
C HIS A 41 11.89 5.19 13.53
N TRP A 42 10.80 4.99 12.79
CA TRP A 42 9.45 4.87 13.35
C TRP A 42 9.01 3.41 13.61
N MET A 43 9.82 2.41 13.33
CA MET A 43 9.49 0.97 13.51
C MET A 43 9.45 0.51 14.98
N SER A 44 9.01 1.38 15.89
CA SER A 44 8.96 1.09 17.33
C SER A 44 8.03 -0.09 17.67
N ARG A 45 6.91 -0.26 16.95
CA ARG A 45 6.00 -1.39 17.15
C ARG A 45 6.70 -2.72 16.86
N GLU A 46 7.42 -2.80 15.76
CA GLU A 46 8.20 -3.99 15.39
C GLU A 46 9.31 -4.23 16.40
N PHE A 47 10.05 -3.19 16.79
CA PHE A 47 11.11 -3.29 17.81
C PHE A 47 10.61 -3.93 19.12
N PHE A 48 9.42 -3.55 19.62
CA PHE A 48 8.88 -4.07 20.87
C PHE A 48 8.10 -5.38 20.73
N SER A 49 7.58 -5.72 19.56
CA SER A 49 6.73 -6.90 19.38
C SER A 49 7.38 -8.03 18.59
N GLY A 50 8.33 -7.72 17.71
CA GLY A 50 8.86 -8.65 16.72
C GLY A 50 7.87 -8.96 15.59
N PHE A 51 6.72 -8.26 15.54
CA PHE A 51 5.75 -8.42 14.47
C PHE A 51 6.12 -7.49 13.30
N THR A 52 6.33 -8.05 12.11
CA THR A 52 6.82 -7.33 10.93
C THR A 52 5.73 -6.86 9.97
N GLY A 53 4.46 -7.26 10.16
CA GLY A 53 3.37 -6.84 9.28
C GLY A 53 3.19 -5.31 9.25
N SER A 54 2.75 -4.74 8.13
CA SER A 54 2.66 -3.28 7.92
C SER A 54 1.55 -2.58 8.72
N ALA A 55 0.61 -3.31 9.32
CA ALA A 55 -0.51 -2.73 10.08
C ALA A 55 -0.68 -3.39 11.44
N GLY A 56 -0.64 -2.60 12.51
CA GLY A 56 -0.90 -3.10 13.86
C GLY A 56 -0.70 -2.04 14.95
N ILE A 57 -1.32 -2.30 16.09
CA ILE A 57 -1.20 -1.46 17.28
C ILE A 57 -0.84 -2.33 18.47
N LEU A 58 0.31 -2.09 19.06
CA LEU A 58 0.74 -2.73 20.29
C LEU A 58 0.30 -1.92 21.49
N VAL A 59 -0.37 -2.54 22.44
CA VAL A 59 -0.71 -1.95 23.75
C VAL A 59 0.07 -2.70 24.82
N VAL A 60 0.81 -1.96 25.65
CA VAL A 60 1.59 -2.51 26.76
C VAL A 60 1.07 -1.95 28.06
N LEU A 61 0.67 -2.85 28.97
CA LEU A 61 0.31 -2.56 30.36
C LEU A 61 1.42 -3.05 31.29
N GLN A 62 1.34 -2.76 32.58
CA GLN A 62 2.35 -3.18 33.55
C GLN A 62 2.50 -4.71 33.64
N ASP A 63 1.44 -5.46 33.43
CA ASP A 63 1.39 -6.92 33.57
C ASP A 63 1.01 -7.68 32.27
N LYS A 64 0.56 -6.97 31.24
CA LYS A 64 0.04 -7.54 29.98
C LYS A 64 0.58 -6.80 28.78
N ALA A 65 0.51 -7.43 27.61
CA ALA A 65 0.69 -6.78 26.33
C ALA A 65 -0.22 -7.44 25.29
N ALA A 66 -0.77 -6.67 24.36
CA ALA A 66 -1.63 -7.18 23.30
C ALA A 66 -1.41 -6.39 22.01
N LEU A 67 -1.48 -7.07 20.86
CA LEU A 67 -1.30 -6.50 19.53
C LEU A 67 -2.57 -6.71 18.70
N TRP A 68 -3.18 -5.61 18.26
CA TRP A 68 -4.27 -5.59 17.29
C TRP A 68 -3.72 -5.54 15.89
N THR A 69 -4.21 -6.42 15.02
CA THR A 69 -3.92 -6.39 13.58
C THR A 69 -5.10 -6.95 12.80
N ASP A 70 -5.22 -6.59 11.52
CA ASP A 70 -6.34 -6.98 10.66
C ASP A 70 -6.16 -8.37 10.01
N GLY A 71 -7.16 -8.78 9.22
CA GLY A 71 -7.25 -10.12 8.65
C GLY A 71 -6.10 -10.53 7.75
N ARG A 72 -5.37 -9.59 7.16
CA ARG A 72 -4.19 -9.85 6.32
C ARG A 72 -3.07 -10.53 7.10
N TYR A 73 -2.98 -10.25 8.40
CA TYR A 73 -1.86 -10.62 9.27
C TYR A 73 -2.20 -11.62 10.37
N HIS A 74 -3.44 -12.12 10.48
CA HIS A 74 -3.81 -13.00 11.59
C HIS A 74 -2.95 -14.27 11.69
N LEU A 75 -2.54 -14.85 10.56
CA LEU A 75 -1.67 -16.03 10.54
C LEU A 75 -0.24 -15.65 10.94
N GLN A 76 0.35 -14.67 10.27
CA GLN A 76 1.71 -14.20 10.51
C GLN A 76 1.90 -13.73 11.97
N ALA A 77 0.98 -12.89 12.47
CA ALA A 77 1.04 -12.42 13.87
C ALA A 77 0.89 -13.58 14.86
N GLY A 78 0.06 -14.57 14.56
CA GLY A 78 -0.07 -15.78 15.40
C GLY A 78 1.24 -16.54 15.56
N GLU A 79 2.04 -16.62 14.51
CA GLU A 79 3.35 -17.26 14.53
C GLU A 79 4.42 -16.38 15.19
N GLN A 80 4.51 -15.11 14.79
CA GLN A 80 5.56 -14.20 15.25
C GLN A 80 5.40 -13.81 16.74
N LEU A 81 4.18 -13.71 17.24
CA LEU A 81 3.90 -13.39 18.64
C LEU A 81 3.96 -14.62 19.56
N ALA A 82 4.06 -15.82 19.01
CA ALA A 82 4.10 -17.05 19.81
C ALA A 82 5.23 -17.00 20.86
N SER A 83 4.88 -17.21 22.14
CA SER A 83 5.82 -17.21 23.27
C SER A 83 6.55 -15.88 23.58
N THR A 84 6.11 -14.76 22.99
CA THR A 84 6.62 -13.41 23.33
C THR A 84 6.00 -12.86 24.63
N GLY A 85 4.80 -13.31 24.98
CA GLY A 85 3.99 -12.77 26.07
C GLY A 85 3.07 -11.63 25.60
N ILE A 86 2.87 -11.49 24.27
CA ILE A 86 1.95 -10.55 23.65
C ILE A 86 0.74 -11.33 23.13
N ASP A 87 -0.46 -10.95 23.56
CA ASP A 87 -1.70 -11.56 23.10
C ASP A 87 -2.08 -10.99 21.70
N LEU A 88 -2.48 -11.89 20.79
CA LEU A 88 -2.99 -11.47 19.48
C LEU A 88 -4.47 -11.11 19.57
N MET A 89 -4.80 -9.87 19.19
CA MET A 89 -6.16 -9.35 19.04
C MET A 89 -6.53 -9.26 17.56
N LYS A 90 -7.36 -10.20 17.10
CA LYS A 90 -7.75 -10.34 15.69
C LYS A 90 -8.81 -9.31 15.32
N GLN A 91 -8.37 -8.13 14.89
CA GLN A 91 -9.26 -7.01 14.54
C GLN A 91 -10.27 -7.41 13.45
N GLY A 92 -11.50 -6.96 13.62
CA GLY A 92 -12.61 -7.28 12.71
C GLY A 92 -13.41 -8.52 13.08
N LEU A 93 -12.95 -9.34 14.06
CA LEU A 93 -13.74 -10.45 14.59
C LEU A 93 -14.63 -9.99 15.76
N PRO A 94 -15.86 -10.53 15.88
CA PRO A 94 -16.81 -10.07 16.89
C PRO A 94 -16.36 -10.24 18.35
N GLU A 95 -15.50 -11.21 18.61
CA GLU A 95 -14.96 -11.49 19.95
C GLU A 95 -13.79 -10.60 20.34
N THR A 96 -13.21 -9.84 19.40
CA THR A 96 -12.06 -8.97 19.66
C THR A 96 -12.52 -7.63 20.22
N PRO A 97 -12.14 -7.25 21.45
CA PRO A 97 -12.50 -5.95 22.00
C PRO A 97 -11.80 -4.82 21.25
N GLU A 98 -12.47 -3.68 21.13
CA GLU A 98 -11.82 -2.44 20.72
C GLU A 98 -10.76 -2.02 21.74
N ILE A 99 -9.71 -1.32 21.30
CA ILE A 99 -8.59 -0.90 22.18
C ILE A 99 -9.11 -0.13 23.40
N TRP A 100 -10.06 0.79 23.22
CA TRP A 100 -10.61 1.56 24.34
C TRP A 100 -11.34 0.67 25.36
N GLN A 101 -12.05 -0.39 24.93
CA GLN A 101 -12.70 -1.35 25.81
C GLN A 101 -11.66 -2.13 26.61
N TYR A 102 -10.64 -2.66 25.92
CA TYR A 102 -9.53 -3.35 26.59
C TYR A 102 -8.85 -2.48 27.64
N LEU A 103 -8.59 -1.20 27.34
CA LEU A 103 -8.00 -0.25 28.28
C LEU A 103 -8.90 0.03 29.47
N THR A 104 -10.19 0.27 29.24
CA THR A 104 -11.12 0.53 30.35
C THR A 104 -11.34 -0.69 31.24
N ASP A 105 -11.23 -1.91 30.71
CA ASP A 105 -11.38 -3.14 31.49
C ASP A 105 -10.13 -3.47 32.33
N ASN A 106 -8.95 -3.06 31.87
CA ASN A 106 -7.67 -3.47 32.48
C ASN A 106 -6.92 -2.35 33.23
N LEU A 107 -7.21 -1.08 32.98
CA LEU A 107 -6.56 0.02 33.68
C LEU A 107 -7.35 0.47 34.91
N PRO A 108 -6.69 0.83 36.03
CA PRO A 108 -7.33 1.45 37.18
C PRO A 108 -7.93 2.82 36.80
N ALA A 109 -9.02 3.19 37.47
CA ALA A 109 -9.49 4.58 37.41
C ALA A 109 -8.42 5.54 37.96
N GLU A 110 -8.41 6.78 37.45
CA GLU A 110 -7.46 7.82 37.83
C GLU A 110 -5.98 7.48 37.49
N SER A 111 -5.77 6.52 36.58
CA SER A 111 -4.44 6.19 36.03
C SER A 111 -4.10 7.06 34.82
N THR A 112 -2.87 6.92 34.33
CA THR A 112 -2.39 7.61 33.11
C THR A 112 -2.09 6.58 32.02
N PHE A 113 -2.65 6.81 30.84
CA PHE A 113 -2.33 6.12 29.60
C PHE A 113 -1.53 7.04 28.68
N ALA A 114 -0.58 6.52 27.92
CA ALA A 114 0.30 7.35 27.10
C ALA A 114 0.53 6.81 25.68
N PHE A 115 0.93 7.70 24.79
CA PHE A 115 1.43 7.39 23.45
C PHE A 115 2.34 8.52 22.93
N ASP A 116 3.07 8.27 21.87
CA ASP A 116 3.71 9.34 21.11
C ASP A 116 2.65 10.02 20.22
N GLY A 117 2.32 11.27 20.54
CA GLY A 117 1.31 12.01 19.80
C GLY A 117 1.70 12.36 18.37
N ARG A 118 2.96 12.12 17.98
CA ARG A 118 3.40 12.23 16.58
C ARG A 118 2.91 11.05 15.76
N CYS A 119 2.82 9.86 16.37
CA CYS A 119 2.45 8.60 15.69
C CYS A 119 0.97 8.22 15.85
N VAL A 120 0.12 9.10 16.33
CA VAL A 120 -1.31 8.87 16.52
C VAL A 120 -2.09 10.01 15.88
N SER A 121 -3.06 9.70 15.02
CA SER A 121 -3.85 10.76 14.39
C SER A 121 -4.68 11.54 15.42
N ALA A 122 -4.91 12.82 15.14
CA ALA A 122 -5.74 13.69 15.98
C ALA A 122 -7.15 13.12 16.19
N LYS A 123 -7.71 12.50 15.14
CA LYS A 123 -9.02 11.83 15.18
C LYS A 123 -9.01 10.62 16.12
N ALA A 124 -8.06 9.72 15.96
CA ALA A 124 -7.97 8.50 16.78
C ALA A 124 -7.62 8.83 18.24
N GLY A 125 -6.62 9.68 18.46
CA GLY A 125 -6.21 10.10 19.81
C GLY A 125 -7.31 10.86 20.55
N GLY A 126 -8.03 11.74 19.85
CA GLY A 126 -9.19 12.47 20.41
C GLY A 126 -10.35 11.54 20.77
N ALA A 127 -10.67 10.57 19.91
CA ALA A 127 -11.71 9.58 20.17
C ALA A 127 -11.34 8.67 21.35
N LEU A 128 -10.09 8.20 21.39
CA LEU A 128 -9.59 7.39 22.50
C LEU A 128 -9.64 8.16 23.83
N LYS A 129 -9.15 9.40 23.84
CA LYS A 129 -9.19 10.26 25.03
C LYS A 129 -10.61 10.42 25.55
N ALA A 130 -11.58 10.71 24.68
CA ALA A 130 -12.98 10.88 25.07
C ALA A 130 -13.55 9.62 25.76
N LYS A 131 -13.18 8.41 25.28
CA LYS A 131 -13.58 7.14 25.89
C LYS A 131 -12.91 6.88 27.25
N LEU A 132 -11.66 7.27 27.40
CA LEU A 132 -10.89 7.10 28.64
C LEU A 132 -11.28 8.11 29.72
N ASP A 133 -11.70 9.31 29.33
CA ASP A 133 -12.18 10.36 30.24
C ASP A 133 -13.40 9.89 31.08
N ASP A 134 -14.28 9.03 30.53
CA ASP A 134 -15.42 8.44 31.22
C ASP A 134 -14.99 7.61 32.46
N LYS A 135 -13.82 7.01 32.42
CA LYS A 135 -13.20 6.24 33.53
C LYS A 135 -12.17 7.08 34.32
N LYS A 136 -12.03 8.37 34.01
CA LYS A 136 -11.02 9.27 34.58
C LYS A 136 -9.58 8.78 34.35
N ILE A 137 -9.29 8.16 33.22
CA ILE A 137 -7.96 7.79 32.82
C ILE A 137 -7.37 8.96 32.03
N ALA A 138 -6.31 9.57 32.55
CA ALA A 138 -5.61 10.67 31.89
C ALA A 138 -4.84 10.18 30.66
N VAL A 139 -4.79 10.99 29.60
CA VAL A 139 -4.02 10.67 28.37
C VAL A 139 -2.83 11.63 28.28
N ARG A 140 -1.63 11.08 28.11
CA ARG A 140 -0.38 11.79 27.80
C ARG A 140 0.06 11.46 26.37
N ALA A 141 0.38 12.49 25.59
CA ALA A 141 0.79 12.37 24.19
C ALA A 141 2.27 12.75 23.96
N ASP A 142 3.05 12.87 25.02
CA ASP A 142 4.46 13.27 25.04
C ASP A 142 5.40 12.10 25.45
N PHE A 143 4.99 10.88 25.21
CA PHE A 143 5.71 9.69 25.60
C PHE A 143 6.18 8.88 24.38
N ASP A 144 7.45 9.04 24.02
CA ASP A 144 8.11 8.16 23.04
C ASP A 144 8.55 6.86 23.75
N PRO A 145 7.94 5.70 23.45
CA PRO A 145 8.25 4.44 24.14
C PRO A 145 9.68 3.96 23.87
N ALA A 146 10.24 4.27 22.70
CA ALA A 146 11.55 3.79 22.27
C ALA A 146 12.72 4.63 22.83
N ASP A 147 12.47 5.87 23.21
CA ASP A 147 13.49 6.77 23.72
C ASP A 147 14.19 6.21 24.97
N GLY A 148 15.51 6.15 24.97
CA GLY A 148 16.33 5.59 26.03
C GLY A 148 16.32 4.05 26.17
N ILE A 149 15.56 3.33 25.30
CA ILE A 149 15.51 1.86 25.27
C ILE A 149 16.11 1.33 23.95
N TRP A 150 15.79 1.94 22.84
CA TRP A 150 16.32 1.57 21.53
C TRP A 150 17.61 2.34 21.25
N GLU A 151 18.74 1.82 21.75
CA GLU A 151 20.04 2.50 21.71
C GLU A 151 20.57 2.74 20.28
N ASP A 152 20.30 1.79 19.37
CA ASP A 152 20.68 1.82 17.95
C ASP A 152 19.53 2.21 17.01
N ARG A 153 18.55 2.98 17.54
CA ARG A 153 17.43 3.48 16.73
C ARG A 153 17.95 4.22 15.49
N PRO A 154 17.51 3.83 14.28
CA PRO A 154 17.90 4.54 13.07
C PRO A 154 17.61 6.05 13.15
N ALA A 155 18.49 6.87 12.60
CA ALA A 155 18.20 8.28 12.41
C ALA A 155 17.06 8.47 11.39
N LEU A 156 16.46 9.66 11.37
CA LEU A 156 15.58 10.01 10.25
C LEU A 156 16.40 10.01 8.95
N PRO A 157 15.85 9.52 7.84
CA PRO A 157 16.54 9.48 6.56
C PRO A 157 16.88 10.88 6.07
N ASP A 158 17.99 11.00 5.33
CA ASP A 158 18.53 12.25 4.79
C ASP A 158 18.73 12.19 3.26
N GLY A 159 18.04 11.25 2.60
CA GLY A 159 18.08 11.08 1.15
C GLY A 159 17.67 12.37 0.41
N PRO A 160 18.25 12.64 -0.78
CA PRO A 160 17.92 13.83 -1.56
C PRO A 160 16.49 13.76 -2.09
N ALA A 161 15.82 14.91 -2.09
CA ALA A 161 14.61 15.10 -2.89
C ALA A 161 15.00 15.47 -4.33
N GLU A 162 14.15 15.12 -5.29
CA GLU A 162 14.34 15.40 -6.71
C GLU A 162 13.10 16.03 -7.33
N LEU A 163 13.26 16.78 -8.41
CA LEU A 163 12.13 17.27 -9.19
C LEU A 163 11.60 16.16 -10.10
N TYR A 164 10.32 16.05 -10.18
CA TYR A 164 9.61 15.12 -11.06
C TYR A 164 9.13 15.87 -12.29
N ALA A 165 9.62 15.46 -13.47
CA ALA A 165 9.42 16.20 -14.70
C ALA A 165 7.93 16.32 -15.10
N GLU A 166 7.53 17.49 -15.60
CA GLU A 166 6.18 17.76 -16.06
C GLU A 166 5.75 16.84 -17.23
N ALA A 167 6.73 16.35 -18.01
CA ALA A 167 6.49 15.35 -19.05
C ALA A 167 5.87 14.04 -18.50
N PHE A 168 6.06 13.75 -17.22
CA PHE A 168 5.44 12.63 -16.52
C PHE A 168 4.25 13.07 -15.65
N ALA A 169 4.35 14.22 -14.98
CA ALA A 169 3.31 14.74 -14.10
C ALA A 169 2.11 15.32 -14.84
N GLY A 170 2.27 15.79 -16.06
CA GLY A 170 1.22 16.32 -16.94
C GLY A 170 0.63 17.66 -16.53
N GLU A 171 0.97 18.19 -15.35
CA GLU A 171 0.49 19.46 -14.82
C GLU A 171 1.59 20.12 -13.98
N SER A 172 1.75 21.45 -14.12
CA SER A 172 2.74 22.17 -13.32
C SER A 172 2.34 22.26 -11.84
N ALA A 173 3.31 22.33 -10.93
CA ALA A 173 3.02 22.57 -9.51
C ALA A 173 2.32 23.92 -9.28
N ALA A 174 2.59 24.94 -10.11
CA ALA A 174 1.93 26.24 -10.03
C ALA A 174 0.42 26.13 -10.28
N ASP A 175 0.01 25.36 -11.31
CA ASP A 175 -1.40 25.14 -11.63
C ASP A 175 -2.09 24.31 -10.54
N LYS A 176 -1.43 23.28 -10.03
CA LYS A 176 -1.93 22.48 -8.89
C LYS A 176 -2.17 23.36 -7.66
N ILE A 177 -1.22 24.22 -7.29
CA ILE A 177 -1.33 25.15 -6.17
C ILE A 177 -2.46 26.17 -6.40
N ALA A 178 -2.60 26.69 -7.61
CA ALA A 178 -3.68 27.63 -7.95
C ALA A 178 -5.05 26.97 -7.76
N ARG A 179 -5.24 25.76 -8.27
CA ARG A 179 -6.46 24.97 -8.10
C ARG A 179 -6.77 24.66 -6.63
N LEU A 180 -5.76 24.32 -5.81
CA LEU A 180 -5.96 24.10 -4.38
C LEU A 180 -6.40 25.36 -3.64
N ARG A 181 -5.87 26.54 -4.01
CA ARG A 181 -6.33 27.82 -3.44
C ARG A 181 -7.79 28.10 -3.76
N GLU A 182 -8.29 27.66 -4.92
CA GLU A 182 -9.71 27.74 -5.25
C GLU A 182 -10.55 26.83 -4.34
N GLU A 183 -10.10 25.59 -4.07
CA GLU A 183 -10.78 24.69 -3.14
C GLU A 183 -10.76 25.25 -1.70
N MET A 184 -9.62 25.78 -1.24
CA MET A 184 -9.55 26.49 0.05
C MET A 184 -10.55 27.65 0.15
N ALA A 185 -10.72 28.42 -0.94
CA ALA A 185 -11.68 29.54 -0.97
C ALA A 185 -13.12 29.05 -0.86
N LYS A 186 -13.50 27.94 -1.52
CA LYS A 186 -14.83 27.32 -1.39
C LYS A 186 -15.15 26.92 0.06
N GLU A 187 -14.17 26.39 0.78
CA GLU A 187 -14.28 26.03 2.19
C GLU A 187 -14.12 27.23 3.14
N SER A 188 -13.86 28.42 2.62
CA SER A 188 -13.53 29.63 3.40
C SER A 188 -12.33 29.38 4.35
N ALA A 189 -11.35 28.59 3.91
CA ALA A 189 -10.14 28.31 4.64
C ALA A 189 -9.09 29.42 4.42
N ASP A 190 -8.40 29.83 5.48
CA ASP A 190 -7.27 30.76 5.41
C ASP A 190 -5.95 30.04 5.15
N ALA A 191 -5.87 28.78 5.56
CA ALA A 191 -4.72 27.92 5.37
C ALA A 191 -5.14 26.45 5.16
N LEU A 192 -4.26 25.68 4.52
CA LEU A 192 -4.29 24.22 4.40
C LEU A 192 -3.00 23.69 5.01
N ILE A 193 -3.09 22.66 5.85
CA ILE A 193 -1.94 21.91 6.35
C ILE A 193 -1.95 20.54 5.68
N LEU A 194 -0.85 20.21 5.01
CA LEU A 194 -0.59 18.90 4.40
C LEU A 194 0.44 18.17 5.26
N THR A 195 0.09 16.96 5.66
CA THR A 195 0.95 16.07 6.44
C THR A 195 1.27 14.79 5.67
N LYS A 196 0.42 14.38 4.72
CA LYS A 196 0.67 13.19 3.92
C LYS A 196 1.80 13.43 2.92
N LEU A 197 2.82 12.56 2.96
CA LEU A 197 4.04 12.71 2.14
C LEU A 197 3.75 12.66 0.65
N ASP A 198 2.87 11.76 0.24
CA ASP A 198 2.46 11.59 -1.16
C ASP A 198 1.66 12.79 -1.69
N GLU A 199 0.86 13.46 -0.84
CA GLU A 199 0.15 14.68 -1.22
C GLU A 199 1.11 15.85 -1.46
N ILE A 200 2.13 15.99 -0.60
CA ILE A 200 3.17 17.02 -0.73
C ILE A 200 4.03 16.76 -1.98
N ALA A 201 4.45 15.51 -2.18
CA ALA A 201 5.25 15.09 -3.32
C ALA A 201 4.50 15.31 -4.65
N TRP A 202 3.21 14.95 -4.71
CA TRP A 202 2.36 15.18 -5.88
C TRP A 202 2.19 16.67 -6.15
N LEU A 203 1.86 17.46 -5.12
CA LEU A 203 1.60 18.90 -5.26
C LEU A 203 2.80 19.66 -5.80
N LEU A 204 3.99 19.33 -5.31
CA LEU A 204 5.24 20.01 -5.66
C LEU A 204 5.94 19.42 -6.88
N ASN A 205 5.40 18.39 -7.51
CA ASN A 205 6.13 17.63 -8.54
C ASN A 205 7.54 17.26 -8.06
N MET A 206 7.63 16.66 -6.88
CA MET A 206 8.87 16.21 -6.28
C MET A 206 8.77 14.76 -5.84
N ARG A 207 9.90 14.06 -5.82
CA ARG A 207 10.04 12.69 -5.31
C ARG A 207 11.24 12.63 -4.36
N GLY A 208 11.37 11.52 -3.64
CA GLY A 208 12.49 11.26 -2.74
C GLY A 208 12.62 9.78 -2.47
N SER A 209 13.45 9.42 -1.49
CA SER A 209 13.75 8.03 -1.13
C SER A 209 13.81 7.83 0.39
N ASP A 210 13.01 8.55 1.15
CA ASP A 210 13.03 8.49 2.62
C ASP A 210 12.24 7.30 3.18
N VAL A 211 11.35 6.73 2.40
CA VAL A 211 10.53 5.57 2.75
C VAL A 211 10.73 4.50 1.69
N ASP A 212 11.10 3.30 2.11
CA ASP A 212 11.25 2.17 1.19
C ASP A 212 9.93 1.91 0.44
N PHE A 213 10.02 1.58 -0.83
CA PHE A 213 8.87 1.29 -1.69
C PHE A 213 7.90 2.46 -1.91
N ASN A 214 8.31 3.68 -1.59
CA ASN A 214 7.48 4.86 -1.74
C ASN A 214 8.35 6.07 -2.06
N PRO A 215 8.33 6.60 -3.28
CA PRO A 215 9.25 7.65 -3.72
C PRO A 215 8.88 9.02 -3.16
N VAL A 216 8.87 9.15 -1.84
CA VAL A 216 8.53 10.36 -1.08
C VAL A 216 9.68 10.83 -0.21
N PHE A 217 9.57 12.03 0.30
CA PHE A 217 10.51 12.65 1.23
C PHE A 217 9.78 13.16 2.47
N LEU A 218 10.41 13.10 3.64
CA LEU A 218 9.84 13.57 4.89
C LEU A 218 9.70 15.10 4.87
N ALA A 219 8.46 15.58 4.90
CA ALA A 219 8.14 17.00 4.94
C ALA A 219 6.73 17.25 5.46
N PHE A 220 6.53 18.41 6.10
CA PHE A 220 5.21 19.00 6.28
C PHE A 220 5.07 20.21 5.37
N MET A 221 3.84 20.56 5.03
CA MET A 221 3.59 21.76 4.24
C MET A 221 2.39 22.55 4.74
N THR A 222 2.52 23.86 4.75
CA THR A 222 1.39 24.77 4.91
C THR A 222 1.21 25.61 3.67
N LEU A 223 -0.04 25.78 3.22
CA LEU A 223 -0.40 26.62 2.08
C LEU A 223 -1.38 27.69 2.55
N THR A 224 -1.14 28.94 2.17
CA THR A 224 -2.04 30.08 2.39
C THR A 224 -2.48 30.69 1.06
N LYS A 225 -3.30 31.72 1.12
CA LYS A 225 -3.75 32.46 -0.07
C LYS A 225 -2.59 33.11 -0.82
N GLU A 226 -1.56 33.56 -0.08
CA GLU A 226 -0.44 34.34 -0.61
C GLU A 226 0.82 33.52 -0.91
N GLY A 227 1.08 32.46 -0.13
CA GLY A 227 2.30 31.67 -0.23
C GLY A 227 2.16 30.30 0.39
N GLY A 228 3.30 29.66 0.65
CA GLY A 228 3.38 28.38 1.33
C GLY A 228 4.69 28.24 2.10
N THR A 229 4.73 27.25 3.00
CA THR A 229 5.97 26.87 3.70
C THR A 229 6.13 25.36 3.62
N LEU A 230 7.29 24.90 3.15
CA LEU A 230 7.72 23.52 3.19
C LEU A 230 8.68 23.33 4.36
N TYR A 231 8.31 22.46 5.28
CA TYR A 231 9.12 22.09 6.45
C TYR A 231 9.86 20.79 6.12
N ILE A 232 11.15 20.91 5.86
CA ILE A 232 11.99 19.80 5.35
C ILE A 232 13.41 19.96 5.88
N ASP A 233 14.16 18.87 5.98
CA ASP A 233 15.60 18.96 6.18
C ASP A 233 16.23 19.61 4.95
N ARG A 234 16.97 20.69 5.18
CA ARG A 234 17.60 21.48 4.10
C ARG A 234 18.62 20.70 3.30
N SER A 235 19.24 19.66 3.87
CA SER A 235 20.19 18.79 3.16
C SER A 235 19.55 18.12 1.95
N LYS A 236 18.27 17.75 2.04
CA LYS A 236 17.51 17.07 0.97
C LYS A 236 17.26 17.93 -0.28
N VAL A 237 17.25 19.24 -0.12
CA VAL A 237 16.97 20.22 -1.19
C VAL A 237 18.20 21.06 -1.54
N SER A 238 19.39 20.63 -1.16
CA SER A 238 20.62 21.37 -1.46
C SER A 238 20.98 21.27 -2.96
N PRO A 239 21.76 22.21 -3.52
CA PRO A 239 22.19 22.15 -4.92
C PRO A 239 22.97 20.87 -5.30
N ALA A 240 23.56 20.18 -4.32
CA ALA A 240 24.23 18.89 -4.52
C ALA A 240 23.23 17.73 -4.77
N SER A 241 21.95 17.91 -4.49
CA SER A 241 20.86 16.98 -4.77
C SER A 241 20.21 17.20 -6.15
N ASN A 242 20.99 17.63 -7.14
CA ASN A 242 20.47 17.88 -8.49
C ASN A 242 19.95 16.61 -9.14
N SER A 243 18.70 16.65 -9.57
CA SER A 243 18.06 15.59 -10.33
C SER A 243 18.68 15.45 -11.72
N ILE A 244 18.66 14.24 -12.23
CA ILE A 244 19.08 13.84 -13.58
C ILE A 244 18.28 14.57 -14.69
N PHE A 245 17.22 15.31 -14.33
CA PHE A 245 16.19 15.86 -15.22
C PHE A 245 16.19 17.38 -15.35
N LEU A 246 17.11 18.10 -14.69
CA LEU A 246 17.22 19.54 -14.87
C LEU A 246 18.30 19.87 -15.90
N ASP A 247 17.96 20.67 -16.88
CA ASP A 247 18.90 21.45 -17.68
C ASP A 247 19.83 22.23 -16.73
N ASP A 248 21.08 22.43 -17.13
CA ASP A 248 22.19 23.05 -16.37
C ASP A 248 21.88 24.45 -15.75
N SER A 249 20.65 24.72 -15.31
CA SER A 249 20.34 25.94 -14.56
C SER A 249 20.78 25.76 -13.10
N ASP A 250 21.74 26.56 -12.68
CA ASP A 250 22.47 26.58 -11.40
C ASP A 250 21.60 26.73 -10.13
N ASP A 251 20.27 26.83 -10.21
CA ASP A 251 19.44 27.30 -9.12
C ASP A 251 18.71 26.19 -8.31
N GLY A 252 18.59 24.97 -8.84
CA GLY A 252 18.08 23.78 -8.13
C GLY A 252 16.68 23.91 -7.49
N ILE A 253 16.35 22.94 -6.62
CA ILE A 253 15.06 22.86 -5.90
C ILE A 253 14.73 24.12 -5.09
N PRO A 254 15.68 24.80 -4.39
CA PRO A 254 15.35 26.03 -3.65
C PRO A 254 14.82 27.15 -4.53
N ALA A 255 15.37 27.34 -5.72
CA ALA A 255 14.90 28.35 -6.69
C ALA A 255 13.52 27.98 -7.25
N TYR A 256 13.32 26.71 -7.58
CA TYR A 256 12.03 26.16 -8.00
C TYR A 256 10.92 26.47 -6.96
N LEU A 257 11.15 26.12 -5.68
CA LEU A 257 10.21 26.37 -4.59
C LEU A 257 9.98 27.88 -4.38
N THR A 258 11.03 28.69 -4.45
CA THR A 258 10.91 30.16 -4.37
C THR A 258 10.06 30.72 -5.52
N GLY A 259 10.22 30.19 -6.73
CA GLY A 259 9.39 30.52 -7.89
C GLY A 259 7.90 30.22 -7.70
N LEU A 260 7.58 29.20 -6.92
CA LEU A 260 6.20 28.83 -6.51
C LEU A 260 5.68 29.66 -5.33
N GLY A 261 6.48 30.55 -4.75
CA GLY A 261 6.13 31.30 -3.54
C GLY A 261 6.17 30.47 -2.27
N ILE A 262 7.02 29.42 -2.24
CA ILE A 262 7.18 28.51 -1.11
C ILE A 262 8.50 28.80 -0.38
N THR A 263 8.41 28.99 0.92
CA THR A 263 9.55 29.18 1.83
C THR A 263 9.95 27.84 2.44
N ILE A 264 11.26 27.57 2.52
CA ILE A 264 11.80 26.38 3.16
C ILE A 264 12.11 26.66 4.63
N ARG A 265 11.61 25.82 5.54
CA ARG A 265 11.88 25.86 6.97
C ARG A 265 12.39 24.50 7.48
N PRO A 266 13.16 24.44 8.60
CA PRO A 266 13.56 23.18 9.20
C PRO A 266 12.34 22.32 9.59
N TYR A 267 12.44 21.01 9.38
CA TYR A 267 11.36 20.03 9.51
C TYR A 267 10.51 20.19 10.79
N ASN A 268 11.13 20.14 11.95
CA ASN A 268 10.42 20.19 13.24
C ASN A 268 9.82 21.55 13.59
N THR A 269 10.15 22.62 12.86
CA THR A 269 9.60 23.96 13.16
C THR A 269 8.12 24.09 12.81
N VAL A 270 7.52 23.10 12.15
CA VAL A 270 6.07 23.05 11.89
C VAL A 270 5.26 23.13 13.19
N TYR A 271 5.72 22.48 14.27
CA TYR A 271 5.04 22.49 15.58
C TYR A 271 5.08 23.87 16.24
N GLU A 272 6.17 24.62 16.07
CA GLU A 272 6.30 26.00 16.57
C GLU A 272 5.45 26.96 15.74
N ASP A 273 5.54 26.86 14.42
CA ASP A 273 4.82 27.73 13.47
C ASP A 273 3.31 27.48 13.48
N ALA A 274 2.84 26.36 13.99
CA ALA A 274 1.42 26.07 14.18
C ALA A 274 0.70 27.17 14.96
N ALA A 275 1.36 27.85 15.90
CA ALA A 275 0.83 28.98 16.66
C ALA A 275 0.49 30.20 15.78
N LEU A 276 1.09 30.35 14.59
CA LEU A 276 0.82 31.44 13.64
C LEU A 276 -0.61 31.37 13.05
N PHE A 277 -1.26 30.24 13.19
CA PHE A 277 -2.62 30.01 12.70
C PHE A 277 -3.72 30.35 13.75
N ALA A 278 -3.37 30.91 14.90
CA ALA A 278 -4.35 31.36 15.89
C ALA A 278 -5.35 32.34 15.27
N GLY A 279 -6.65 32.06 15.44
CA GLY A 279 -7.76 32.84 14.86
C GLY A 279 -8.00 32.58 13.37
N LYS A 280 -7.22 31.72 12.70
CA LYS A 280 -7.39 31.32 11.29
C LYS A 280 -8.26 30.07 11.17
N ARG A 281 -8.95 29.97 10.04
CA ARG A 281 -9.67 28.76 9.62
C ARG A 281 -8.68 27.87 8.84
N VAL A 282 -8.34 26.74 9.41
CA VAL A 282 -7.30 25.84 8.88
C VAL A 282 -7.95 24.54 8.40
N LEU A 283 -7.85 24.26 7.13
CA LEU A 283 -8.24 22.97 6.58
C LEU A 283 -7.16 21.93 6.92
N ALA A 284 -7.53 20.93 7.69
CA ALA A 284 -6.65 19.87 8.13
C ALA A 284 -7.49 18.63 8.49
N PRO A 285 -7.41 17.54 7.68
CA PRO A 285 -8.10 16.30 8.00
C PRO A 285 -7.56 15.72 9.31
N LEU A 286 -8.41 15.57 10.32
CA LEU A 286 -7.98 15.07 11.64
C LEU A 286 -7.52 13.61 11.60
N ALA A 287 -7.86 12.87 10.54
CA ALA A 287 -7.38 11.51 10.33
C ALA A 287 -5.92 11.47 9.86
N ASP A 288 -5.45 12.50 9.15
CA ASP A 288 -4.10 12.60 8.60
C ASP A 288 -3.17 13.47 9.48
N LEU A 289 -3.76 14.38 10.25
CA LEU A 289 -3.03 15.26 11.16
C LEU A 289 -2.64 14.50 12.43
N ASN A 290 -1.37 14.50 12.82
CA ASN A 290 -0.96 13.88 14.07
C ASN A 290 -1.43 14.69 15.30
N TYR A 291 -1.59 13.97 16.42
CA TYR A 291 -2.16 14.54 17.66
C TYR A 291 -1.32 15.68 18.25
N SER A 292 0.00 15.58 18.18
CA SER A 292 0.92 16.61 18.65
C SER A 292 0.83 17.89 17.82
N LEU A 293 0.74 17.78 16.51
CA LEU A 293 0.59 18.95 15.63
C LEU A 293 -0.78 19.60 15.83
N GLN A 294 -1.85 18.80 15.97
CA GLN A 294 -3.18 19.31 16.32
C GLN A 294 -3.18 20.08 17.65
N ALA A 295 -2.47 19.57 18.66
CA ALA A 295 -2.35 20.25 19.95
C ALA A 295 -1.57 21.58 19.85
N SER A 296 -0.63 21.69 18.90
CA SER A 296 0.15 22.91 18.64
C SER A 296 -0.65 24.00 17.91
N LEU A 297 -1.74 23.65 17.23
CA LEU A 297 -2.64 24.59 16.51
C LEU A 297 -3.56 25.36 17.45
N THR A 298 -2.99 25.90 18.53
CA THR A 298 -3.74 26.58 19.60
C THR A 298 -4.48 27.81 19.07
N GLY A 299 -5.81 27.84 19.27
CA GLY A 299 -6.66 28.95 18.84
C GLY A 299 -7.00 28.98 17.34
N ALA A 300 -6.54 28.03 16.55
CA ALA A 300 -7.00 27.84 15.19
C ALA A 300 -8.40 27.21 15.16
N VAL A 301 -9.18 27.52 14.12
CA VAL A 301 -10.46 26.86 13.83
C VAL A 301 -10.20 25.75 12.80
N LEU A 302 -10.11 24.52 13.25
CA LEU A 302 -9.85 23.38 12.38
C LEU A 302 -11.10 23.01 11.57
N LEU A 303 -10.92 22.87 10.27
CA LEU A 303 -11.92 22.37 9.33
C LEU A 303 -11.56 20.91 9.01
N ASP A 304 -12.20 19.98 9.73
CA ASP A 304 -12.05 18.54 9.48
C ASP A 304 -12.80 18.15 8.21
N ARG A 305 -12.11 18.20 7.09
CA ARG A 305 -12.59 17.85 5.75
C ARG A 305 -11.53 17.03 5.05
N PRO A 306 -11.90 16.12 4.14
CA PRO A 306 -10.93 15.43 3.30
C PRO A 306 -9.99 16.41 2.59
N SER A 307 -8.72 16.03 2.46
CA SER A 307 -7.75 16.83 1.72
C SER A 307 -8.20 16.99 0.26
N PRO A 308 -8.21 18.22 -0.28
CA PRO A 308 -8.52 18.42 -1.71
C PRO A 308 -7.44 17.81 -2.62
N VAL A 309 -6.22 17.59 -2.11
CA VAL A 309 -5.15 16.92 -2.85
C VAL A 309 -5.47 15.44 -3.05
N LEU A 310 -6.00 14.76 -2.03
CA LEU A 310 -6.33 13.34 -2.08
C LEU A 310 -7.20 12.99 -3.29
N LEU A 311 -8.29 13.73 -3.51
CA LEU A 311 -9.16 13.51 -4.66
C LEU A 311 -8.49 13.96 -5.97
N ALA A 312 -7.75 15.08 -5.96
CA ALA A 312 -7.13 15.62 -7.15
C ALA A 312 -6.08 14.66 -7.75
N LYS A 313 -5.21 14.05 -6.91
CA LYS A 313 -4.19 13.10 -7.36
C LYS A 313 -4.73 11.73 -7.75
N SER A 314 -5.89 11.33 -7.20
CA SER A 314 -6.51 10.06 -7.53
C SER A 314 -7.09 10.02 -8.96
N ILE A 315 -7.38 11.17 -9.54
CA ILE A 315 -7.87 11.32 -10.93
C ILE A 315 -6.68 11.64 -11.83
N LYS A 316 -6.17 10.62 -12.50
CA LYS A 316 -4.99 10.76 -13.38
C LYS A 316 -5.35 11.60 -14.60
N ASN A 317 -4.48 12.56 -14.95
CA ASN A 317 -4.60 13.34 -16.16
C ASN A 317 -4.17 12.53 -17.41
N GLU A 318 -4.39 13.06 -18.60
CA GLU A 318 -4.11 12.35 -19.87
C GLU A 318 -2.64 11.97 -20.04
N THR A 319 -1.72 12.78 -19.51
CA THR A 319 -0.27 12.49 -19.55
C THR A 319 0.06 11.35 -18.60
N GLU A 320 -0.43 11.39 -17.38
CA GLU A 320 -0.27 10.31 -16.40
C GLU A 320 -0.88 9.00 -16.91
N ILE A 321 -2.07 9.04 -17.53
CA ILE A 321 -2.72 7.87 -18.14
C ILE A 321 -1.87 7.30 -19.28
N THR A 322 -1.36 8.16 -20.16
CA THR A 322 -0.54 7.74 -21.30
C THR A 322 0.75 7.07 -20.83
N ASN A 323 1.43 7.68 -19.87
CA ASN A 323 2.65 7.15 -19.28
C ASN A 323 2.39 5.84 -18.53
N ASN A 324 1.31 5.76 -17.78
CA ASN A 324 0.92 4.56 -17.02
C ASN A 324 0.62 3.37 -17.96
N ARG A 325 -0.09 3.61 -19.08
CA ARG A 325 -0.30 2.58 -20.11
C ARG A 325 1.00 2.03 -20.67
N ARG A 326 1.98 2.90 -20.94
CA ARG A 326 3.31 2.50 -21.42
C ARG A 326 4.05 1.70 -20.37
N THR A 327 4.05 2.15 -19.13
CA THR A 327 4.66 1.44 -17.99
C THR A 327 4.13 0.02 -17.87
N HIS A 328 2.81 -0.17 -17.97
CA HIS A 328 2.20 -1.51 -17.91
C HIS A 328 2.54 -2.41 -19.11
N VAL A 329 2.86 -1.85 -20.27
CA VAL A 329 3.39 -2.63 -21.40
C VAL A 329 4.81 -3.10 -21.10
N GLU A 330 5.67 -2.22 -20.59
CA GLU A 330 7.07 -2.53 -20.27
C GLU A 330 7.17 -3.52 -19.11
N ASP A 331 6.40 -3.33 -18.03
CA ASP A 331 6.31 -4.26 -16.88
C ASP A 331 5.69 -5.60 -17.27
N GLY A 332 4.65 -5.58 -18.13
CA GLY A 332 4.00 -6.77 -18.64
C GLY A 332 4.96 -7.67 -19.44
N ALA A 333 5.91 -7.07 -20.18
CA ALA A 333 6.94 -7.83 -20.86
C ALA A 333 7.90 -8.52 -19.86
N ALA A 334 8.24 -7.89 -18.75
CA ALA A 334 9.03 -8.53 -17.68
C ALA A 334 8.24 -9.66 -17.01
N MET A 335 6.95 -9.47 -16.75
CA MET A 335 6.08 -10.54 -16.23
C MET A 335 5.96 -11.74 -17.17
N VAL A 336 5.90 -11.53 -18.49
CA VAL A 336 5.91 -12.61 -19.48
C VAL A 336 7.23 -13.39 -19.45
N ARG A 337 8.36 -12.69 -19.36
CA ARG A 337 9.69 -13.31 -19.23
C ARG A 337 9.80 -14.13 -17.95
N PHE A 338 9.30 -13.60 -16.84
CA PHE A 338 9.25 -14.31 -15.57
C PHE A 338 8.37 -15.57 -15.64
N MET A 339 7.15 -15.45 -16.17
CA MET A 339 6.26 -16.61 -16.33
C MET A 339 6.89 -17.66 -17.26
N LYS A 340 7.50 -17.24 -18.37
CA LYS A 340 8.22 -18.15 -19.27
C LYS A 340 9.32 -18.89 -18.52
N TRP A 341 10.14 -18.19 -17.77
CA TRP A 341 11.21 -18.77 -16.97
C TRP A 341 10.67 -19.78 -15.94
N LEU A 342 9.60 -19.46 -15.20
CA LEU A 342 8.95 -20.39 -14.26
C LEU A 342 8.48 -21.68 -14.96
N LYS A 343 7.90 -21.56 -16.15
CA LYS A 343 7.38 -22.71 -16.93
C LYS A 343 8.47 -23.57 -17.57
N GLU A 344 9.70 -23.06 -17.66
CA GLU A 344 10.87 -23.76 -18.20
C GLU A 344 11.74 -24.38 -17.10
N LEU A 345 11.43 -24.20 -15.82
CA LEU A 345 12.13 -24.86 -14.72
C LEU A 345 12.09 -26.38 -14.86
N GLN A 346 13.19 -27.03 -14.54
CA GLN A 346 13.36 -28.49 -14.73
C GLN A 346 13.32 -29.20 -13.37
N PRO A 347 12.45 -30.23 -13.20
CA PRO A 347 12.39 -30.99 -11.96
C PRO A 347 13.56 -31.99 -11.86
N ASP A 348 14.03 -32.23 -10.63
CA ASP A 348 14.86 -33.38 -10.29
C ASP A 348 14.01 -34.64 -9.96
N GLU A 349 14.67 -35.70 -9.49
CA GLU A 349 14.00 -36.96 -9.11
C GLU A 349 13.04 -36.80 -7.92
N ASP A 350 13.28 -35.81 -7.05
CA ASP A 350 12.43 -35.46 -5.90
C ASP A 350 11.32 -34.43 -6.27
N GLY A 351 11.31 -33.96 -7.52
CA GLY A 351 10.37 -32.96 -8.04
C GLY A 351 10.73 -31.51 -7.70
N ARG A 352 11.91 -31.23 -7.15
CA ARG A 352 12.39 -29.85 -6.92
C ARG A 352 12.73 -29.17 -8.23
N LEU A 353 12.42 -27.90 -8.35
CA LEU A 353 12.59 -27.14 -9.59
C LEU A 353 13.92 -26.39 -9.63
N TYR A 354 14.55 -26.39 -10.81
CA TYR A 354 15.85 -25.77 -11.06
C TYR A 354 15.83 -24.95 -12.35
N ALA A 355 16.56 -23.83 -12.36
CA ALA A 355 16.72 -23.01 -13.55
C ALA A 355 17.49 -23.77 -14.67
N PRO A 356 17.10 -23.63 -15.95
CA PRO A 356 17.75 -24.33 -17.07
C PRO A 356 19.23 -23.97 -17.25
N GLU A 357 19.61 -22.73 -16.98
CA GLU A 357 20.96 -22.21 -17.17
C GLU A 357 21.95 -22.64 -16.07
N ALA A 358 21.46 -23.20 -14.96
CA ALA A 358 22.31 -23.64 -13.87
C ALA A 358 23.13 -24.87 -14.28
N GLY A 359 24.44 -24.69 -14.46
CA GLY A 359 25.38 -25.79 -14.76
C GLY A 359 25.38 -26.84 -13.65
N ALA A 360 25.73 -28.11 -13.99
CA ALA A 360 25.52 -29.27 -13.12
C ALA A 360 26.29 -29.26 -11.79
N GLU A 361 27.35 -28.47 -11.63
CA GLU A 361 28.27 -28.59 -10.48
C GLU A 361 27.87 -27.76 -9.23
N ASN A 362 26.93 -26.79 -9.32
CA ASN A 362 26.46 -25.98 -8.17
C ASN A 362 24.98 -25.60 -8.29
N ARG A 363 24.17 -26.50 -8.77
CA ARG A 363 22.73 -26.24 -9.04
C ARG A 363 21.95 -26.23 -7.74
N LEU A 364 21.51 -25.03 -7.30
CA LEU A 364 20.57 -24.87 -6.19
C LEU A 364 19.13 -24.91 -6.73
N PRO A 365 18.19 -25.49 -5.96
CA PRO A 365 16.78 -25.44 -6.31
C PRO A 365 16.29 -23.98 -6.27
N VAL A 366 15.35 -23.67 -7.16
CA VAL A 366 14.66 -22.37 -7.10
C VAL A 366 13.75 -22.34 -5.88
N THR A 367 13.85 -21.30 -5.09
CA THR A 367 13.07 -21.07 -3.88
C THR A 367 12.15 -19.86 -4.06
N GLU A 368 11.27 -19.60 -3.10
CA GLU A 368 10.41 -18.41 -3.10
C GLU A 368 11.25 -17.12 -3.21
N MET A 369 12.29 -16.97 -2.36
CA MET A 369 13.18 -15.81 -2.39
C MET A 369 13.95 -15.69 -3.72
N SER A 370 14.48 -16.78 -4.24
CA SER A 370 15.23 -16.72 -5.50
C SER A 370 14.36 -16.45 -6.72
N ALA A 371 13.09 -16.88 -6.69
CA ALA A 371 12.11 -16.55 -7.72
C ALA A 371 11.70 -15.08 -7.66
N ALA A 372 11.45 -14.52 -6.46
CA ALA A 372 11.21 -13.10 -6.26
C ALA A 372 12.38 -12.25 -6.78
N ALA A 373 13.61 -12.58 -6.37
CA ALA A 373 14.81 -11.87 -6.82
C ALA A 373 15.02 -11.95 -8.35
N HIS A 374 14.61 -13.05 -8.99
CA HIS A 374 14.67 -13.14 -10.45
C HIS A 374 13.69 -12.17 -11.13
N LEU A 375 12.46 -12.05 -10.61
CA LEU A 375 11.48 -11.07 -11.12
C LEU A 375 11.94 -9.63 -10.91
N ASP A 376 12.45 -9.34 -9.73
CA ASP A 376 12.96 -8.00 -9.39
C ASP A 376 14.13 -7.59 -10.32
N ALA A 377 15.02 -8.56 -10.64
CA ALA A 377 16.10 -8.35 -11.59
C ALA A 377 15.62 -8.12 -13.04
N LEU A 378 14.49 -8.70 -13.45
CA LEU A 378 13.86 -8.44 -14.76
C LEU A 378 13.29 -7.01 -14.81
N ARG A 379 12.61 -6.56 -13.76
CA ARG A 379 12.08 -5.19 -13.63
C ARG A 379 13.18 -4.14 -13.62
N ALA A 380 14.26 -4.40 -12.89
CA ALA A 380 15.41 -3.50 -12.80
C ALA A 380 16.09 -3.22 -14.15
N GLN A 381 15.82 -4.02 -15.20
CA GLN A 381 16.33 -3.77 -16.55
C GLN A 381 15.44 -2.85 -17.39
N ILE A 382 14.26 -2.50 -16.91
CA ILE A 382 13.31 -1.62 -17.62
C ILE A 382 13.83 -0.18 -17.53
N PRO A 383 13.93 0.56 -18.62
CA PRO A 383 14.32 1.98 -18.59
C PRO A 383 13.36 2.79 -17.71
N GLY A 384 13.92 3.63 -16.85
CA GLY A 384 13.11 4.45 -15.92
C GLY A 384 12.62 3.68 -14.68
N TYR A 385 13.04 2.44 -14.47
CA TYR A 385 12.81 1.75 -13.21
C TYR A 385 13.46 2.50 -12.04
N ARG A 386 12.73 2.70 -10.96
CA ARG A 386 13.20 3.39 -9.75
C ARG A 386 13.46 2.41 -8.61
N GLU A 387 12.42 1.71 -8.20
CA GLU A 387 12.43 0.73 -7.11
C GLU A 387 11.18 -0.16 -7.19
N LEU A 388 11.07 -1.15 -6.32
CA LEU A 388 9.82 -1.91 -6.14
C LEU A 388 8.73 -1.01 -5.53
N SER A 389 7.46 -1.25 -5.86
CA SER A 389 6.32 -0.53 -5.26
C SER A 389 5.92 -1.11 -3.89
N PHE A 390 6.37 -2.32 -3.58
CA PHE A 390 6.30 -3.01 -2.28
C PHE A 390 7.21 -4.25 -2.31
N PRO A 391 7.52 -4.87 -1.15
CA PRO A 391 8.29 -6.11 -1.12
C PRO A 391 7.60 -7.22 -1.91
N THR A 392 8.29 -7.86 -2.85
CA THR A 392 7.71 -8.94 -3.65
C THR A 392 7.24 -10.10 -2.78
N ILE A 393 5.94 -10.36 -2.80
CA ILE A 393 5.29 -11.49 -2.13
C ILE A 393 5.41 -12.71 -3.05
N ALA A 394 6.05 -13.77 -2.57
CA ALA A 394 6.25 -14.99 -3.33
C ALA A 394 5.95 -16.20 -2.42
N GLY A 395 4.72 -16.71 -2.48
CA GLY A 395 4.23 -17.77 -1.59
C GLY A 395 3.93 -19.06 -2.34
N TYR A 396 4.73 -20.12 -2.10
CA TYR A 396 4.52 -21.44 -2.66
C TYR A 396 3.65 -22.31 -1.74
N ALA A 397 2.70 -23.01 -2.34
CA ALA A 397 1.81 -23.94 -1.65
C ALA A 397 1.10 -23.27 -0.44
N HIS A 398 1.34 -23.75 0.79
CA HIS A 398 0.68 -23.23 1.99
C HIS A 398 1.10 -21.80 2.38
N HIS A 399 2.27 -21.32 1.96
CA HIS A 399 2.69 -19.94 2.15
C HIS A 399 1.84 -18.95 1.36
N GLY A 400 1.30 -19.34 0.21
CA GLY A 400 0.33 -18.54 -0.53
C GLY A 400 -0.95 -18.22 0.24
N ALA A 401 -1.26 -18.97 1.33
CA ALA A 401 -2.39 -18.66 2.20
C ALA A 401 -2.15 -17.51 3.19
N VAL A 402 -0.91 -17.04 3.32
CA VAL A 402 -0.54 -15.85 4.10
C VAL A 402 -0.58 -14.64 3.16
N ILE A 403 -1.56 -13.77 3.32
CA ILE A 403 -1.94 -12.73 2.33
C ILE A 403 -0.76 -11.82 1.96
N HIS A 404 -0.01 -11.36 2.97
CA HIS A 404 1.19 -10.54 2.82
C HIS A 404 2.43 -11.34 3.26
N TYR A 405 2.62 -12.53 2.64
CA TYR A 405 3.75 -13.39 2.95
C TYR A 405 5.04 -12.77 2.44
N GLU A 406 6.00 -12.63 3.32
CA GLU A 406 7.37 -12.26 2.99
C GLU A 406 8.30 -13.39 3.40
N ALA A 407 8.93 -14.03 2.40
CA ALA A 407 9.87 -15.10 2.63
C ALA A 407 11.15 -14.55 3.30
N THR A 408 11.62 -15.25 4.32
CA THR A 408 12.88 -14.98 5.02
C THR A 408 13.81 -16.19 4.89
N GLU A 409 15.10 -16.03 5.17
CA GLU A 409 16.04 -17.17 5.20
C GLU A 409 15.55 -18.34 6.06
N ALA A 410 14.73 -18.08 7.09
CA ALA A 410 14.20 -19.10 7.99
C ALA A 410 12.94 -19.79 7.45
N THR A 411 12.18 -19.13 6.58
CA THR A 411 10.88 -19.62 6.07
C THR A 411 10.92 -20.01 4.60
N ASP A 412 11.95 -19.62 3.86
CA ASP A 412 12.13 -19.87 2.43
C ASP A 412 12.09 -21.37 2.08
N ILE A 413 11.26 -21.75 1.13
CA ILE A 413 11.12 -23.15 0.69
C ILE A 413 11.37 -23.29 -0.81
N PRO A 414 11.90 -24.47 -1.25
CA PRO A 414 12.09 -24.74 -2.66
C PRO A 414 10.75 -24.97 -3.38
N LEU A 415 10.65 -24.44 -4.60
CA LEU A 415 9.55 -24.75 -5.51
C LEU A 415 9.62 -26.21 -5.97
N ALA A 416 8.46 -26.83 -6.19
CA ALA A 416 8.37 -28.19 -6.69
C ALA A 416 7.37 -28.30 -7.85
N ALA A 417 7.51 -29.34 -8.68
CA ALA A 417 6.70 -29.59 -9.88
C ALA A 417 5.26 -30.04 -9.53
N LYS A 418 4.57 -29.30 -8.68
CA LYS A 418 3.17 -29.51 -8.25
C LYS A 418 2.61 -28.27 -7.59
N GLY A 419 1.27 -28.17 -7.52
CA GLY A 419 0.56 -27.13 -6.75
C GLY A 419 0.73 -25.72 -7.32
N LEU A 420 0.46 -24.72 -6.48
CA LEU A 420 0.34 -23.32 -6.87
C LEU A 420 1.47 -22.47 -6.25
N PHE A 421 1.90 -21.46 -7.01
CA PHE A 421 2.85 -20.44 -6.60
C PHE A 421 2.22 -19.07 -6.84
N LEU A 422 1.89 -18.37 -5.77
CA LEU A 422 1.35 -17.01 -5.78
C LEU A 422 2.51 -16.02 -5.79
N VAL A 423 2.52 -15.09 -6.75
CA VAL A 423 3.48 -13.99 -6.81
C VAL A 423 2.71 -12.67 -6.96
N ASP A 424 2.91 -11.80 -6.00
CA ASP A 424 2.38 -10.44 -5.95
C ASP A 424 3.53 -9.46 -5.90
N SER A 425 3.53 -8.48 -6.82
CA SER A 425 4.73 -7.69 -7.08
C SER A 425 4.43 -6.46 -7.93
N GLY A 426 5.25 -5.43 -7.79
CA GLY A 426 5.13 -4.24 -8.59
C GLY A 426 6.39 -3.39 -8.58
N GLY A 427 6.39 -2.33 -9.37
CA GLY A 427 7.52 -1.40 -9.45
C GLY A 427 7.08 0.04 -9.68
N HIS A 428 7.92 0.95 -9.23
CA HIS A 428 7.88 2.36 -9.58
C HIS A 428 8.80 2.62 -10.78
N TYR A 429 8.25 3.31 -11.76
CA TYR A 429 8.93 3.74 -12.98
C TYR A 429 8.75 5.24 -13.15
N ASP A 430 9.54 5.88 -14.02
CA ASP A 430 9.32 7.31 -14.29
C ASP A 430 7.91 7.62 -14.79
N GLY A 431 7.27 6.68 -15.47
CA GLY A 431 5.96 6.84 -16.09
C GLY A 431 4.77 6.28 -15.32
N GLY A 432 4.96 5.64 -14.16
CA GLY A 432 3.85 5.04 -13.42
C GLY A 432 4.28 4.09 -12.32
N THR A 433 3.30 3.53 -11.63
CA THR A 433 3.45 2.49 -10.61
C THR A 433 2.67 1.27 -11.06
N THR A 434 3.22 0.07 -10.83
CA THR A 434 2.53 -1.19 -11.12
C THR A 434 2.30 -2.00 -9.86
N ASP A 435 1.19 -2.73 -9.89
CA ASP A 435 0.73 -3.67 -8.88
C ASP A 435 0.06 -4.85 -9.58
N ILE A 436 0.56 -6.07 -9.38
CA ILE A 436 0.06 -7.26 -10.05
C ILE A 436 0.25 -8.51 -9.21
N THR A 437 -0.82 -9.26 -9.05
CA THR A 437 -0.73 -10.65 -8.56
C THR A 437 -1.05 -11.64 -9.68
N ARG A 438 -0.20 -12.67 -9.79
CA ARG A 438 -0.49 -13.89 -10.55
C ARG A 438 -0.22 -15.12 -9.69
N THR A 439 -1.10 -16.12 -9.84
CA THR A 439 -0.88 -17.45 -9.25
C THR A 439 -0.59 -18.44 -10.37
N PHE A 440 0.55 -19.11 -10.28
CA PHE A 440 1.07 -20.01 -11.30
C PHE A 440 0.92 -21.48 -10.89
N ALA A 441 0.48 -22.34 -11.83
CA ALA A 441 0.54 -23.79 -11.66
C ALA A 441 1.97 -24.28 -11.89
N MET A 442 2.60 -24.82 -10.87
CA MET A 442 3.97 -25.37 -10.97
C MET A 442 3.99 -26.83 -11.41
N GLY A 443 2.82 -27.45 -11.61
CA GLY A 443 2.63 -28.81 -12.06
C GLY A 443 1.17 -29.25 -11.88
N PRO A 444 0.88 -30.55 -11.71
CA PRO A 444 -0.49 -31.03 -11.52
C PRO A 444 -1.18 -30.39 -10.32
N LEU A 445 -2.42 -29.95 -10.53
CA LEU A 445 -3.29 -29.36 -9.51
C LEU A 445 -4.36 -30.37 -9.06
N THR A 446 -4.77 -30.28 -7.81
CA THR A 446 -5.95 -30.94 -7.27
C THR A 446 -7.24 -30.32 -7.80
N GLU A 447 -8.37 -31.03 -7.73
CA GLU A 447 -9.67 -30.47 -8.13
C GLU A 447 -10.07 -29.26 -7.27
N GLU A 448 -9.72 -29.26 -5.97
CA GLU A 448 -9.95 -28.12 -5.06
C GLU A 448 -9.18 -26.87 -5.54
N GLU A 449 -7.90 -27.00 -5.91
CA GLU A 449 -7.08 -25.90 -6.43
C GLU A 449 -7.63 -25.34 -7.74
N LYS A 450 -8.06 -26.21 -8.68
CA LYS A 450 -8.67 -25.79 -9.94
C LYS A 450 -10.00 -25.06 -9.73
N GLU A 451 -10.88 -25.59 -8.85
CA GLU A 451 -12.14 -24.93 -8.53
C GLU A 451 -11.90 -23.56 -7.90
N HIS A 452 -11.00 -23.45 -6.92
CA HIS A 452 -10.67 -22.20 -6.27
C HIS A 452 -10.02 -21.18 -7.23
N PHE A 453 -9.13 -21.65 -8.12
CA PHE A 453 -8.53 -20.79 -9.15
C PHE A 453 -9.61 -20.20 -10.08
N ALA A 454 -10.52 -21.05 -10.55
CA ALA A 454 -11.63 -20.62 -11.39
C ALA A 454 -12.56 -19.64 -10.68
N LEU A 455 -12.84 -19.83 -9.37
CA LEU A 455 -13.65 -18.90 -8.59
C LEU A 455 -12.98 -17.51 -8.48
N VAL A 456 -11.68 -17.45 -8.18
CA VAL A 456 -10.95 -16.19 -8.12
C VAL A 456 -10.89 -15.52 -9.49
N LEU A 457 -10.65 -16.27 -10.56
CA LEU A 457 -10.68 -15.75 -11.93
C LEU A 457 -12.06 -15.15 -12.29
N ARG A 458 -13.15 -15.81 -11.94
CA ARG A 458 -14.51 -15.31 -12.14
C ARG A 458 -14.75 -14.01 -11.37
N CYS A 459 -14.28 -13.92 -10.11
CA CYS A 459 -14.36 -12.72 -9.31
C CYS A 459 -13.71 -11.52 -10.01
N MET A 460 -12.46 -11.68 -10.47
CA MET A 460 -11.71 -10.65 -11.17
C MET A 460 -12.38 -10.27 -12.50
N LEU A 461 -12.78 -11.24 -13.33
CA LEU A 461 -13.42 -10.97 -14.62
C LEU A 461 -14.75 -10.21 -14.48
N HIS A 462 -15.57 -10.53 -13.46
CA HIS A 462 -16.86 -9.86 -13.26
C HIS A 462 -16.70 -8.40 -12.88
N LEU A 463 -15.71 -8.05 -12.05
CA LEU A 463 -15.45 -6.66 -11.69
C LEU A 463 -14.79 -5.90 -12.84
N MET A 464 -13.74 -6.47 -13.45
CA MET A 464 -13.00 -5.88 -14.57
C MET A 464 -13.92 -5.51 -15.75
N GLU A 465 -14.87 -6.37 -16.11
CA GLU A 465 -15.78 -6.19 -17.25
C GLU A 465 -17.10 -5.49 -16.88
N SER A 466 -17.18 -4.91 -15.68
CA SER A 466 -18.40 -4.24 -15.23
C SER A 466 -18.61 -2.90 -15.94
N GLN A 467 -19.88 -2.60 -16.22
CA GLN A 467 -20.34 -1.30 -16.71
C GLN A 467 -21.45 -0.78 -15.79
N PHE A 468 -21.37 0.50 -15.42
CA PHE A 468 -22.24 1.10 -14.41
C PHE A 468 -22.53 2.58 -14.70
N PRO A 469 -23.66 3.13 -14.24
CA PRO A 469 -23.98 4.55 -14.43
C PRO A 469 -23.02 5.45 -13.63
N ASP A 470 -22.73 6.63 -14.18
CA ASP A 470 -21.97 7.67 -13.50
C ASP A 470 -22.63 8.01 -12.14
N GLY A 471 -21.80 8.13 -11.09
CA GLY A 471 -22.25 8.40 -9.71
C GLY A 471 -22.29 7.17 -8.81
N VAL A 472 -22.04 5.97 -9.33
CA VAL A 472 -21.85 4.75 -8.53
C VAL A 472 -20.57 4.88 -7.68
N CYS A 473 -20.61 4.34 -6.46
CA CYS A 473 -19.48 4.30 -5.54
C CYS A 473 -18.78 2.94 -5.59
N PHE A 474 -17.53 2.90 -5.16
CA PHE A 474 -16.71 1.67 -5.15
C PHE A 474 -17.37 0.53 -4.37
N GLU A 475 -17.98 0.82 -3.22
CA GLU A 475 -18.65 -0.15 -2.36
C GLU A 475 -19.83 -0.85 -3.05
N ASN A 476 -20.41 -0.21 -4.07
CA ASN A 476 -21.53 -0.80 -4.83
C ASN A 476 -21.06 -1.92 -5.76
N LEU A 477 -19.80 -1.89 -6.21
CA LEU A 477 -19.26 -2.85 -7.17
C LEU A 477 -18.50 -4.00 -6.53
N ASP A 478 -18.04 -3.87 -5.30
CA ASP A 478 -17.26 -4.91 -4.59
C ASP A 478 -17.95 -6.28 -4.60
N VAL A 479 -19.27 -6.30 -4.52
CA VAL A 479 -20.08 -7.53 -4.55
C VAL A 479 -19.87 -8.34 -5.84
N LEU A 480 -19.52 -7.70 -6.97
CA LEU A 480 -19.29 -8.39 -8.23
C LEU A 480 -18.09 -9.34 -8.13
N ALA A 481 -17.05 -8.92 -7.41
CA ALA A 481 -15.86 -9.73 -7.16
C ALA A 481 -16.05 -10.75 -6.01
N ARG A 482 -17.05 -10.61 -5.14
CA ARG A 482 -17.24 -11.55 -4.03
C ARG A 482 -18.30 -12.60 -4.28
N MET A 483 -19.27 -12.28 -5.12
CA MET A 483 -20.44 -13.12 -5.32
C MET A 483 -20.11 -14.57 -5.71
N PRO A 484 -19.14 -14.85 -6.63
CA PRO A 484 -18.78 -16.24 -6.96
C PRO A 484 -18.25 -17.04 -5.77
N LEU A 485 -17.54 -16.39 -4.84
CA LEU A 485 -17.02 -17.01 -3.62
C LEU A 485 -18.13 -17.22 -2.58
N TRP A 486 -18.99 -16.22 -2.36
CA TRP A 486 -20.09 -16.32 -1.40
C TRP A 486 -21.09 -17.43 -1.74
N GLU A 487 -21.34 -17.68 -3.03
CA GLU A 487 -22.15 -18.82 -3.49
C GLU A 487 -21.58 -20.19 -3.06
N LYS A 488 -20.28 -20.24 -2.77
CA LYS A 488 -19.57 -21.44 -2.28
C LYS A 488 -19.31 -21.41 -0.78
N GLY A 489 -19.73 -20.36 -0.07
CA GLY A 489 -19.47 -20.17 1.35
C GLY A 489 -18.04 -19.79 1.67
N LEU A 490 -17.31 -19.24 0.68
CA LEU A 490 -15.94 -18.72 0.79
C LEU A 490 -15.97 -17.19 0.82
N ASP A 491 -14.94 -16.57 1.39
CA ASP A 491 -14.70 -15.12 1.37
C ASP A 491 -13.22 -14.83 1.59
N PHE A 492 -12.80 -13.60 1.31
CA PHE A 492 -11.48 -13.06 1.66
C PHE A 492 -11.63 -11.84 2.58
N LEU A 493 -10.66 -11.66 3.48
CA LEU A 493 -10.76 -10.70 4.60
C LEU A 493 -10.08 -9.35 4.33
N HIS A 494 -9.54 -9.13 3.12
CA HIS A 494 -9.00 -7.85 2.68
C HIS A 494 -9.98 -7.09 1.77
N GLY A 495 -9.63 -5.87 1.36
CA GLY A 495 -10.34 -5.13 0.30
C GLY A 495 -10.24 -5.88 -1.03
N THR A 496 -11.20 -5.66 -1.91
CA THR A 496 -11.11 -6.20 -3.28
C THR A 496 -10.18 -5.37 -4.17
N GLY A 497 -9.81 -4.17 -3.70
CA GLY A 497 -8.87 -3.33 -4.40
C GLY A 497 -8.76 -1.92 -3.79
N HIS A 498 -7.70 -1.24 -4.15
CA HIS A 498 -7.31 0.10 -3.69
C HIS A 498 -6.87 0.96 -4.86
N GLY A 499 -6.82 2.29 -4.67
CA GLY A 499 -6.23 3.19 -5.66
C GLY A 499 -4.72 3.00 -5.75
N VAL A 500 -4.15 3.34 -6.90
CA VAL A 500 -2.71 3.30 -7.15
C VAL A 500 -2.19 4.70 -7.47
N GLY A 501 -1.12 5.11 -6.80
CA GLY A 501 -0.46 6.40 -7.00
C GLY A 501 0.34 6.44 -8.30
N HIS A 502 0.54 7.63 -8.86
CA HIS A 502 1.38 7.81 -10.03
C HIS A 502 2.83 8.13 -9.58
N VAL A 503 3.66 7.09 -9.52
CA VAL A 503 5.02 7.16 -8.96
C VAL A 503 4.98 7.70 -7.51
N LEU A 504 4.05 7.14 -6.73
CA LEU A 504 3.75 7.43 -5.33
C LEU A 504 3.20 6.16 -4.67
N ASN A 505 2.61 6.26 -3.49
CA ASN A 505 2.08 5.12 -2.74
C ASN A 505 1.34 4.12 -3.63
N VAL A 506 1.71 2.86 -3.58
CA VAL A 506 0.96 1.78 -4.24
C VAL A 506 -0.47 1.74 -3.69
N HIS A 507 -0.66 1.90 -2.39
CA HIS A 507 -1.97 2.04 -1.76
C HIS A 507 -2.38 3.51 -1.69
N GLU A 508 -3.10 4.00 -2.69
CA GLU A 508 -3.56 5.39 -2.77
C GLU A 508 -5.06 5.52 -2.51
N GLY A 509 -5.43 6.31 -1.49
CA GLY A 509 -6.84 6.72 -1.34
C GLY A 509 -7.26 7.77 -2.37
N PRO A 510 -8.57 8.09 -2.49
CA PRO A 510 -9.70 7.52 -1.74
C PRO A 510 -10.34 6.29 -2.41
N ASN A 511 -9.80 5.81 -3.53
CA ASN A 511 -10.32 4.68 -4.31
C ASN A 511 -10.22 3.39 -3.51
N ARG A 512 -11.33 2.64 -3.42
CA ARG A 512 -11.31 1.41 -2.63
C ARG A 512 -12.53 0.53 -2.90
N PHE A 513 -12.34 -0.63 -3.47
CA PHE A 513 -13.37 -1.67 -3.50
C PHE A 513 -13.42 -2.39 -2.15
N HIS A 514 -14.50 -2.20 -1.41
CA HIS A 514 -14.68 -2.82 -0.10
C HIS A 514 -16.16 -2.80 0.33
N TRP A 515 -16.77 -3.94 0.55
CA TRP A 515 -18.19 -4.04 0.91
C TRP A 515 -18.53 -3.53 2.33
N ARG A 516 -17.55 -3.47 3.24
CA ARG A 516 -17.68 -2.87 4.57
C ARG A 516 -17.01 -1.51 4.59
N PRO A 517 -17.76 -0.43 4.44
CA PRO A 517 -17.17 0.91 4.56
C PRO A 517 -16.58 1.09 5.96
N ALA A 518 -15.42 1.73 6.05
CA ALA A 518 -14.86 2.12 7.34
C ALA A 518 -15.82 3.11 8.04
N ALA A 519 -16.04 2.93 9.33
CA ALA A 519 -16.95 3.78 10.09
C ALA A 519 -16.59 5.27 9.93
N GLY A 520 -17.53 6.07 9.40
CA GLY A 520 -17.35 7.50 9.17
C GLY A 520 -16.52 7.88 7.94
N ALA A 521 -16.12 6.92 7.10
CA ALA A 521 -15.55 7.24 5.78
C ALA A 521 -16.68 7.59 4.79
N PRO A 522 -16.51 8.65 3.98
CA PRO A 522 -17.47 8.95 2.92
C PRO A 522 -17.36 7.89 1.82
N ASN A 523 -18.50 7.54 1.23
CA ASN A 523 -18.51 6.72 0.01
C ASN A 523 -17.89 7.50 -1.14
N THR A 524 -16.85 6.93 -1.77
CA THR A 524 -16.17 7.58 -2.88
C THR A 524 -16.82 7.19 -4.20
N LYS A 525 -17.27 8.20 -4.94
CA LYS A 525 -17.78 8.01 -6.30
C LYS A 525 -16.65 7.67 -7.25
N ILE A 526 -16.87 6.67 -8.07
CA ILE A 526 -15.95 6.31 -9.16
C ILE A 526 -15.98 7.42 -10.23
N ARG A 527 -14.79 7.83 -10.69
CA ARG A 527 -14.64 8.86 -11.72
C ARG A 527 -13.67 8.40 -12.80
N THR A 528 -13.89 8.88 -14.02
CA THR A 528 -12.92 8.68 -15.12
C THR A 528 -11.54 9.21 -14.73
N GLY A 529 -10.49 8.46 -15.08
CA GLY A 529 -9.10 8.77 -14.70
C GLY A 529 -8.66 8.15 -13.39
N MET A 530 -9.55 7.57 -12.58
CA MET A 530 -9.17 6.82 -11.40
C MET A 530 -8.58 5.45 -11.77
N VAL A 531 -7.45 5.09 -11.16
CA VAL A 531 -6.81 3.77 -11.27
C VAL A 531 -7.02 3.04 -9.96
N THR A 532 -7.51 1.80 -10.02
CA THR A 532 -7.85 1.00 -8.82
C THR A 532 -7.57 -0.47 -9.10
N THR A 533 -6.99 -1.20 -8.14
CA THR A 533 -6.74 -2.64 -8.27
C THR A 533 -8.05 -3.43 -8.20
N ASP A 534 -8.02 -4.64 -8.74
CA ASP A 534 -9.06 -5.68 -8.68
C ASP A 534 -8.34 -6.98 -8.34
N GLU A 535 -8.29 -7.32 -7.04
CA GLU A 535 -7.40 -8.34 -6.45
C GLU A 535 -8.14 -9.38 -5.57
N PRO A 536 -9.22 -10.00 -6.02
CA PRO A 536 -9.88 -11.05 -5.26
C PRO A 536 -8.96 -12.23 -4.97
N GLY A 537 -9.20 -12.94 -3.85
CA GLY A 537 -8.39 -14.10 -3.48
C GLY A 537 -9.14 -15.18 -2.70
N VAL A 538 -8.51 -16.35 -2.58
CA VAL A 538 -8.92 -17.46 -1.70
C VAL A 538 -7.69 -17.94 -0.94
N TYR A 539 -7.80 -18.06 0.37
CA TYR A 539 -6.69 -18.41 1.25
C TYR A 539 -7.09 -19.54 2.19
N ILE A 540 -6.58 -20.76 1.93
CA ILE A 540 -6.88 -21.96 2.72
C ILE A 540 -5.69 -22.30 3.59
N ALA A 541 -5.76 -21.94 4.86
CA ALA A 541 -4.67 -22.13 5.82
C ALA A 541 -4.10 -23.56 5.78
N GLY A 542 -2.77 -23.66 5.67
CA GLY A 542 -2.05 -24.93 5.59
C GLY A 542 -2.16 -25.67 4.24
N LYS A 543 -2.83 -25.09 3.22
CA LYS A 543 -2.99 -25.70 1.89
C LYS A 543 -2.44 -24.81 0.77
N HIS A 544 -3.19 -23.78 0.36
CA HIS A 544 -2.84 -22.90 -0.75
C HIS A 544 -3.49 -21.53 -0.62
N GLY A 545 -2.91 -20.55 -1.31
CA GLY A 545 -3.52 -19.24 -1.58
C GLY A 545 -3.56 -18.97 -3.07
N ILE A 546 -4.58 -18.25 -3.51
CA ILE A 546 -4.78 -17.82 -4.89
C ILE A 546 -5.21 -16.37 -4.84
N ARG A 547 -4.49 -15.49 -5.52
CA ARG A 547 -4.87 -14.10 -5.83
C ARG A 547 -4.61 -13.85 -7.31
N LEU A 548 -5.54 -13.20 -7.96
CA LEU A 548 -5.39 -12.70 -9.33
C LEU A 548 -5.74 -11.22 -9.31
N GLU A 549 -4.85 -10.41 -9.84
CA GLU A 549 -4.95 -8.97 -9.72
C GLU A 549 -4.65 -8.25 -11.03
N ASN A 550 -5.43 -7.22 -11.29
CA ASN A 550 -5.20 -6.24 -12.34
C ASN A 550 -5.46 -4.82 -11.84
N GLU A 551 -4.71 -3.85 -12.35
CA GLU A 551 -5.05 -2.43 -12.24
C GLU A 551 -6.08 -2.03 -13.30
N LEU A 552 -7.12 -1.33 -12.86
CA LEU A 552 -8.26 -0.91 -13.67
C LEU A 552 -8.33 0.62 -13.75
N LEU A 553 -8.23 1.16 -14.95
CA LEU A 553 -8.49 2.57 -15.23
C LEU A 553 -9.97 2.79 -15.51
N CYS A 554 -10.63 3.64 -14.72
CA CYS A 554 -12.01 4.03 -14.99
C CYS A 554 -12.10 4.92 -16.23
N VAL A 555 -12.95 4.53 -17.19
CA VAL A 555 -13.19 5.23 -18.45
C VAL A 555 -14.68 5.34 -18.74
N GLU A 556 -15.05 6.29 -19.61
CA GLU A 556 -16.40 6.34 -20.19
C GLU A 556 -16.58 5.22 -21.21
N LYS A 557 -17.66 4.45 -21.11
CA LYS A 557 -17.98 3.33 -22.01
C LYS A 557 -19.12 3.64 -22.96
N ALA A 558 -20.16 4.33 -22.49
CA ALA A 558 -21.35 4.63 -23.29
C ALA A 558 -22.12 5.83 -22.73
N GLU A 559 -22.96 6.42 -23.56
CA GLU A 559 -23.99 7.36 -23.18
C GLU A 559 -25.36 6.86 -23.70
N SER A 560 -26.41 7.03 -22.90
CA SER A 560 -27.77 6.61 -23.22
C SER A 560 -28.78 7.60 -22.68
N GLU A 561 -30.08 7.33 -22.87
CA GLU A 561 -31.15 8.10 -22.24
C GLU A 561 -31.11 8.10 -20.70
N TYR A 562 -30.39 7.15 -20.08
CA TYR A 562 -30.17 7.07 -18.66
C TYR A 562 -28.91 7.80 -18.19
N GLY A 563 -28.19 8.50 -19.09
CA GLY A 563 -26.97 9.25 -18.82
C GLY A 563 -25.71 8.49 -19.21
N ARG A 564 -24.57 8.96 -18.67
CA ARG A 564 -23.26 8.37 -18.91
C ARG A 564 -23.10 7.05 -18.17
N PHE A 565 -22.47 6.09 -18.83
CA PHE A 565 -22.03 4.83 -18.25
C PHE A 565 -20.51 4.76 -18.25
N LEU A 566 -19.96 4.43 -17.09
CA LEU A 566 -18.54 4.18 -16.86
C LEU A 566 -18.26 2.70 -16.87
N GLY A 567 -17.00 2.33 -16.95
CA GLY A 567 -16.49 0.97 -16.81
C GLY A 567 -14.97 1.03 -16.74
N PHE A 568 -14.34 -0.11 -16.86
CA PHE A 568 -12.90 -0.19 -16.68
C PHE A 568 -12.17 -0.56 -17.98
N ASP A 569 -10.95 -0.06 -18.08
CA ASP A 569 -9.95 -0.44 -19.06
C ASP A 569 -8.78 -1.05 -18.27
N CYS A 570 -8.53 -2.34 -18.48
CA CYS A 570 -7.48 -3.04 -17.76
C CYS A 570 -6.10 -2.53 -18.19
N LEU A 571 -5.31 -2.01 -17.26
CA LEU A 571 -3.93 -1.57 -17.51
C LEU A 571 -2.96 -2.74 -17.47
N THR A 572 -3.14 -3.68 -16.54
CA THR A 572 -2.25 -4.82 -16.31
C THR A 572 -2.25 -5.77 -17.51
N LEU A 573 -1.07 -6.09 -18.00
CA LEU A 573 -0.84 -6.94 -19.17
C LEU A 573 0.03 -8.14 -18.83
N CYS A 574 -0.58 -9.20 -18.33
CA CYS A 574 0.09 -10.46 -18.04
C CYS A 574 -0.90 -11.62 -18.24
N PRO A 575 -0.53 -12.70 -18.92
CA PRO A 575 -1.44 -13.83 -19.10
C PRO A 575 -1.92 -14.39 -17.75
N ILE A 576 -3.18 -14.82 -17.72
CA ILE A 576 -3.64 -15.77 -16.71
C ILE A 576 -3.08 -17.15 -17.06
N ASP A 577 -2.53 -17.84 -16.08
CA ASP A 577 -1.90 -19.15 -16.32
C ASP A 577 -2.91 -20.21 -16.76
N LEU A 578 -2.89 -20.54 -18.05
CA LEU A 578 -3.82 -21.52 -18.65
C LEU A 578 -3.63 -22.94 -18.09
N ASP A 579 -2.49 -23.26 -17.50
CA ASP A 579 -2.27 -24.57 -16.86
C ASP A 579 -3.09 -24.70 -15.55
N ALA A 580 -3.53 -23.57 -14.98
CA ALA A 580 -4.39 -23.53 -13.79
C ALA A 580 -5.89 -23.43 -14.13
N VAL A 581 -6.25 -23.09 -15.37
CA VAL A 581 -7.64 -22.89 -15.78
C VAL A 581 -8.26 -24.18 -16.31
N ASP A 582 -9.28 -24.70 -15.63
CA ASP A 582 -10.16 -25.73 -16.19
C ASP A 582 -11.42 -25.05 -16.75
N PRO A 583 -11.61 -25.08 -18.11
CA PRO A 583 -12.76 -24.43 -18.74
C PRO A 583 -14.14 -24.96 -18.30
N ALA A 584 -14.17 -26.12 -17.64
CA ALA A 584 -15.42 -26.70 -17.12
C ALA A 584 -16.03 -25.86 -16.00
N TYR A 585 -15.20 -25.11 -15.25
CA TYR A 585 -15.65 -24.25 -14.16
C TYR A 585 -16.06 -22.83 -14.59
N LEU A 586 -15.89 -22.46 -15.86
CA LEU A 586 -16.26 -21.16 -16.42
C LEU A 586 -17.50 -21.27 -17.29
N ASP A 587 -18.33 -20.24 -17.33
CA ASP A 587 -19.41 -20.15 -18.30
C ASP A 587 -18.92 -19.60 -19.67
N GLU A 588 -19.82 -19.52 -20.66
CA GLU A 588 -19.45 -19.04 -22.02
C GLU A 588 -19.08 -17.55 -22.01
N ARG A 589 -19.70 -16.75 -21.15
CA ARG A 589 -19.41 -15.33 -21.01
C ARG A 589 -18.04 -15.12 -20.37
N GLU A 590 -17.74 -15.85 -19.31
CA GLU A 590 -16.46 -15.80 -18.60
C GLU A 590 -15.30 -16.24 -19.48
N LEU A 591 -15.49 -17.32 -20.29
CA LEU A 591 -14.53 -17.72 -21.29
C LEU A 591 -14.30 -16.65 -22.38
N ALA A 592 -15.37 -15.98 -22.83
CA ALA A 592 -15.24 -14.90 -23.79
C ALA A 592 -14.47 -13.71 -23.21
N MET A 593 -14.71 -13.35 -21.95
CA MET A 593 -13.98 -12.28 -21.23
C MET A 593 -12.49 -12.63 -21.12
N LEU A 594 -12.14 -13.85 -20.66
CA LEU A 594 -10.76 -14.30 -20.56
C LEU A 594 -10.06 -14.30 -21.92
N ASN A 595 -10.71 -14.82 -22.96
CA ASN A 595 -10.14 -14.85 -24.31
C ASN A 595 -9.93 -13.44 -24.86
N ALA A 596 -10.82 -12.50 -24.60
CA ALA A 596 -10.68 -11.09 -25.01
C ALA A 596 -9.50 -10.43 -24.28
N TYR A 597 -9.37 -10.65 -22.97
CA TYR A 597 -8.23 -10.19 -22.18
C TYR A 597 -6.91 -10.74 -22.73
N HIS A 598 -6.83 -12.05 -22.98
CA HIS A 598 -5.63 -12.68 -23.53
C HIS A 598 -5.27 -12.19 -24.93
N ALA A 599 -6.25 -11.95 -25.79
CA ALA A 599 -6.01 -11.34 -27.11
C ALA A 599 -5.38 -9.94 -26.96
N ARG A 600 -5.92 -9.10 -26.06
CA ARG A 600 -5.35 -7.78 -25.75
C ARG A 600 -3.92 -7.89 -25.20
N VAL A 601 -3.65 -8.79 -24.26
CA VAL A 601 -2.31 -9.03 -23.71
C VAL A 601 -1.34 -9.38 -24.84
N TYR A 602 -1.71 -10.30 -25.74
CA TYR A 602 -0.87 -10.67 -26.86
C TYR A 602 -0.60 -9.49 -27.80
N ASP A 603 -1.65 -8.78 -28.21
CA ASP A 603 -1.54 -7.69 -29.18
C ASP A 603 -0.65 -6.55 -28.68
N LEU A 604 -0.72 -6.20 -27.40
CA LEU A 604 0.05 -5.11 -26.80
C LEU A 604 1.48 -5.51 -26.45
N LEU A 605 1.72 -6.74 -26.00
CA LEU A 605 3.06 -7.18 -25.58
C LEU A 605 3.90 -7.78 -26.71
N ALA A 606 3.30 -8.33 -27.75
CA ALA A 606 4.06 -8.96 -28.83
C ALA A 606 5.11 -8.06 -29.49
N PRO A 607 4.92 -6.72 -29.65
CA PRO A 607 5.96 -5.83 -30.16
C PRO A 607 7.20 -5.72 -29.27
N GLU A 608 7.06 -5.88 -27.94
CA GLU A 608 8.12 -5.72 -26.93
C GLU A 608 8.94 -7.00 -26.69
N LEU A 609 8.54 -8.10 -27.34
CA LEU A 609 9.08 -9.45 -27.10
C LEU A 609 9.92 -9.94 -28.29
N THR A 610 10.92 -10.77 -28.00
CA THR A 610 11.65 -11.53 -29.02
C THR A 610 10.72 -12.51 -29.74
N GLU A 611 11.15 -13.07 -30.87
CA GLU A 611 10.33 -14.06 -31.63
C GLU A 611 10.05 -15.32 -30.81
N GLU A 612 11.02 -15.75 -29.99
CA GLU A 612 10.86 -16.90 -29.09
C GLU A 612 9.83 -16.61 -28.00
N GLU A 613 9.97 -15.49 -27.28
CA GLU A 613 9.05 -15.03 -26.24
C GLU A 613 7.63 -14.82 -26.78
N ARG A 614 7.51 -14.25 -27.99
CA ARG A 614 6.25 -14.04 -28.70
C ARG A 614 5.55 -15.36 -29.06
N SER A 615 6.34 -16.35 -29.53
CA SER A 615 5.83 -17.69 -29.83
C SER A 615 5.36 -18.39 -28.55
N TRP A 616 6.08 -18.21 -27.45
CA TRP A 616 5.70 -18.70 -26.13
C TRP A 616 4.42 -18.02 -25.62
N LEU A 617 4.36 -16.69 -25.66
CA LEU A 617 3.18 -15.93 -25.25
C LEU A 617 1.91 -16.34 -25.99
N ARG A 618 2.03 -16.58 -27.32
CA ARG A 618 0.90 -17.06 -28.15
C ARG A 618 0.31 -18.36 -27.63
N LYS A 619 1.10 -19.24 -27.03
CA LYS A 619 0.61 -20.48 -26.42
C LYS A 619 -0.23 -20.18 -25.17
N TYR A 620 0.24 -19.29 -24.32
CA TYR A 620 -0.41 -18.96 -23.05
C TYR A 620 -1.52 -17.90 -23.17
N THR A 621 -1.74 -17.36 -24.37
CA THR A 621 -2.88 -16.48 -24.68
C THR A 621 -3.82 -17.12 -25.72
N ALA A 622 -3.66 -18.41 -26.01
CA ALA A 622 -4.52 -19.11 -26.94
C ALA A 622 -5.97 -19.19 -26.42
N PRO A 623 -6.97 -18.98 -27.29
CA PRO A 623 -8.37 -19.01 -26.85
C PRO A 623 -8.76 -20.37 -26.29
N LEU A 624 -9.38 -20.37 -25.12
CA LEU A 624 -9.99 -21.54 -24.49
C LEU A 624 -11.41 -21.76 -25.02
N GLN A 625 -11.80 -23.03 -25.11
CA GLN A 625 -13.14 -23.46 -25.48
C GLN A 625 -13.65 -24.51 -24.48
N LYS A 626 -14.95 -24.54 -24.21
CA LYS A 626 -15.56 -25.69 -23.53
C LYS A 626 -15.34 -26.96 -24.35
N LYS A 627 -14.88 -28.01 -23.68
CA LYS A 627 -14.73 -29.33 -24.27
C LYS A 627 -16.11 -29.99 -24.43
#